data_4588a03161980333637ef68d25e0d0b5
#
_entry.id   4588a03161980333637ef68d25e0d0b5
#
_cell.length_a   1.000
_cell.length_b   1.000
_cell.length_c   1.000
_cell.angle_alpha   90.00
_cell.angle_beta   90.00
_cell.angle_gamma   90.00
#
_symmetry.space_group_name_H-M   'P 1'
#
loop_
_entity.id
_entity.type
_entity.pdbx_description
1 polymer ?
#
loop_
_entity_poly.entity_id
_entity_poly.type
_entity_poly.pdbx_seq_one_letter_code
_entity_poly.pdbx_strand_id
1 'polypeptide(L)'
;MIHETCQIHSSASISDDVDIGAYAIIDRNVTIDSGCIIKNHAVIRENTSLGKNNTVYQFATIGEEPQDLKFSGEDTKCTIGDNNKFREYCSIHRGTSKGISNTIIGNNNLFMA
;
A
#
# COMPACT_ATOMS: atom_id res chain seq x y z
N MET A 1 -8.75 12.11 7.83
CA MET A 1 -8.71 13.33 6.99
C MET A 1 -7.75 13.10 5.83
N ILE A 2 -8.15 13.48 4.64
CA ILE A 2 -7.31 13.34 3.45
C ILE A 2 -6.80 14.72 3.06
N HIS A 3 -5.47 14.88 3.00
CA HIS A 3 -4.88 16.17 2.61
C HIS A 3 -5.16 16.46 1.13
N GLU A 4 -5.39 17.73 0.82
CA GLU A 4 -5.79 18.15 -0.53
C GLU A 4 -4.74 17.91 -1.62
N THR A 5 -3.46 17.78 -1.24
CA THR A 5 -2.38 17.52 -2.21
C THR A 5 -2.24 16.06 -2.61
N CYS A 6 -3.00 15.14 -2.00
CA CYS A 6 -2.92 13.72 -2.31
C CYS A 6 -3.37 13.44 -3.75
N GLN A 7 -2.72 12.46 -4.40
CA GLN A 7 -3.18 11.92 -5.67
C GLN A 7 -3.85 10.58 -5.39
N ILE A 8 -5.17 10.54 -5.53
CA ILE A 8 -5.96 9.34 -5.26
C ILE A 8 -6.71 8.97 -6.53
N HIS A 9 -6.46 7.76 -7.03
CA HIS A 9 -7.17 7.28 -8.21
C HIS A 9 -8.66 7.09 -7.89
N SER A 10 -9.52 7.39 -8.84
CA SER A 10 -10.97 7.34 -8.65
C SER A 10 -11.49 5.94 -8.29
N SER A 11 -10.78 4.89 -8.68
CA SER A 11 -11.15 3.51 -8.35
C SER A 11 -10.72 3.07 -6.96
N ALA A 12 -9.95 3.87 -6.22
CA ALA A 12 -9.55 3.52 -4.87
C ALA A 12 -10.73 3.57 -3.92
N SER A 13 -10.78 2.61 -2.99
CA SER A 13 -11.82 2.53 -1.97
C SER A 13 -11.18 2.76 -0.60
N ILE A 14 -11.53 3.86 0.04
CA ILE A 14 -10.90 4.30 1.28
C ILE A 14 -11.97 4.53 2.34
N SER A 15 -11.81 3.92 3.52
CA SER A 15 -12.73 4.11 4.63
C SER A 15 -12.70 5.56 5.14
N ASP A 16 -13.83 6.03 5.66
CA ASP A 16 -14.01 7.44 6.03
C ASP A 16 -13.07 7.93 7.12
N ASP A 17 -12.59 7.04 7.97
CA ASP A 17 -11.73 7.38 9.12
C ASP A 17 -10.23 7.23 8.82
N VAL A 18 -9.86 7.07 7.57
CA VAL A 18 -8.46 6.96 7.17
C VAL A 18 -7.83 8.35 7.07
N ASP A 19 -6.64 8.51 7.63
CA ASP A 19 -5.86 9.73 7.49
C ASP A 19 -4.81 9.56 6.41
N ILE A 20 -4.77 10.50 5.46
CA ILE A 20 -3.79 10.49 4.37
C ILE A 20 -3.07 11.83 4.34
N GLY A 21 -1.76 11.81 4.51
CA GLY A 21 -0.92 13.01 4.60
C GLY A 21 -0.61 13.62 3.24
N ALA A 22 0.04 14.79 3.27
CA ALA A 22 0.35 15.57 2.08
C ALA A 22 1.20 14.79 1.07
N TYR A 23 0.91 14.94 -0.20
CA TYR A 23 1.65 14.38 -1.33
C TYR A 23 1.71 12.84 -1.34
N ALA A 24 0.84 12.17 -0.59
CA ALA A 24 0.71 10.72 -0.69
C ALA A 24 0.07 10.35 -2.03
N ILE A 25 0.41 9.18 -2.55
CA ILE A 25 -0.11 8.67 -3.82
C ILE A 25 -0.83 7.36 -3.56
N ILE A 26 -2.10 7.29 -3.96
CA ILE A 26 -2.93 6.09 -3.86
C ILE A 26 -3.37 5.73 -5.29
N ASP A 27 -2.89 4.61 -5.79
CA ASP A 27 -3.12 4.19 -7.17
C ASP A 27 -4.46 3.46 -7.37
N ARG A 28 -4.69 2.96 -8.57
CA ARG A 28 -5.92 2.28 -8.95
C ARG A 28 -6.11 0.98 -8.17
N ASN A 29 -7.36 0.61 -7.92
CA ASN A 29 -7.75 -0.63 -7.26
C ASN A 29 -7.07 -0.83 -5.89
N VAL A 30 -6.79 0.26 -5.19
CA VAL A 30 -6.30 0.23 -3.82
C VAL A 30 -7.50 0.23 -2.88
N THR A 31 -7.48 -0.62 -1.87
CA THR A 31 -8.47 -0.63 -0.79
C THR A 31 -7.76 -0.35 0.52
N ILE A 32 -8.26 0.63 1.27
CA ILE A 32 -7.70 0.99 2.58
C ILE A 32 -8.83 0.92 3.60
N ASP A 33 -8.72 -0.03 4.52
CA ASP A 33 -9.73 -0.25 5.54
C ASP A 33 -9.57 0.71 6.72
N SER A 34 -10.49 0.61 7.66
CA SER A 34 -10.68 1.50 8.79
C SER A 34 -9.44 1.66 9.67
N GLY A 35 -9.22 2.86 10.16
CA GLY A 35 -8.17 3.15 11.14
C GLY A 35 -6.76 3.26 10.59
N CYS A 36 -6.58 3.19 9.27
CA CYS A 36 -5.26 3.30 8.66
C CYS A 36 -4.77 4.75 8.68
N ILE A 37 -3.45 4.90 8.79
CA ILE A 37 -2.76 6.19 8.71
C ILE A 37 -1.72 6.10 7.62
N ILE A 38 -1.87 6.91 6.59
CA ILE A 38 -0.91 7.00 5.50
C ILE A 38 -0.20 8.34 5.64
N LYS A 39 1.07 8.32 5.96
CA LYS A 39 1.83 9.55 6.21
C LYS A 39 2.20 10.25 4.90
N ASN A 40 2.66 11.49 5.02
CA ASN A 40 3.04 12.30 3.85
C ASN A 40 4.07 11.58 2.97
N HIS A 41 3.98 11.75 1.66
CA HIS A 41 4.88 11.18 0.65
C HIS A 41 4.93 9.65 0.61
N ALA A 42 4.00 8.95 1.27
CA ALA A 42 3.89 7.51 1.12
C ALA A 42 3.23 7.16 -0.22
N VAL A 43 3.56 6.01 -0.77
CA VAL A 43 3.02 5.57 -2.05
C VAL A 43 2.39 4.19 -1.88
N ILE A 44 1.10 4.08 -2.18
CA ILE A 44 0.38 2.82 -2.21
C ILE A 44 0.06 2.54 -3.68
N ARG A 45 0.69 1.50 -4.22
CA ARG A 45 0.59 1.19 -5.64
C ARG A 45 -0.65 0.35 -5.94
N GLU A 46 -0.92 0.20 -7.21
CA GLU A 46 -2.11 -0.47 -7.73
C GLU A 46 -2.28 -1.90 -7.20
N ASN A 47 -3.53 -2.32 -7.08
CA ASN A 47 -3.92 -3.67 -6.65
C ASN A 47 -3.46 -4.04 -5.24
N THR A 48 -3.32 -3.06 -4.37
CA THR A 48 -2.94 -3.24 -2.96
C THR A 48 -4.18 -3.13 -2.08
N SER A 49 -4.34 -4.06 -1.15
CA SER A 49 -5.38 -4.01 -0.11
C SER A 49 -4.72 -3.89 1.26
N LEU A 50 -5.06 -2.84 1.99
CA LEU A 50 -4.65 -2.65 3.38
C LEU A 50 -5.82 -2.97 4.30
N GLY A 51 -5.62 -3.88 5.23
CA GLY A 51 -6.58 -4.16 6.30
C GLY A 51 -6.63 -3.01 7.31
N LYS A 52 -7.13 -3.29 8.50
CA LYS A 52 -7.41 -2.26 9.52
C LYS A 52 -6.16 -1.85 10.27
N ASN A 53 -6.12 -0.58 10.69
CA ASN A 53 -5.15 -0.05 11.66
C ASN A 53 -3.70 -0.21 11.22
N ASN A 54 -3.43 -0.14 9.92
CA ASN A 54 -2.07 -0.11 9.41
C ASN A 54 -1.55 1.33 9.38
N THR A 55 -0.26 1.51 9.65
CA THR A 55 0.40 2.79 9.51
C THR A 55 1.50 2.66 8.46
N VAL A 56 1.44 3.49 7.43
CA VAL A 56 2.46 3.58 6.38
C VAL A 56 3.18 4.91 6.57
N TYR A 57 4.46 4.85 6.89
CA TYR A 57 5.25 6.04 7.19
C TYR A 57 5.71 6.73 5.90
N GLN A 58 6.17 7.96 6.06
CA GLN A 58 6.63 8.78 4.93
C GLN A 58 7.75 8.07 4.15
N PHE A 59 7.71 8.19 2.84
CA PHE A 59 8.65 7.61 1.89
C PHE A 59 8.65 6.07 1.85
N ALA A 60 7.66 5.42 2.45
CA ALA A 60 7.47 3.99 2.26
C ALA A 60 6.67 3.75 0.97
N THR A 61 6.92 2.62 0.32
CA THR A 61 6.23 2.22 -0.90
C THR A 61 5.64 0.83 -0.70
N ILE A 62 4.32 0.72 -0.86
CA ILE A 62 3.58 -0.53 -0.66
C ILE A 62 2.97 -0.97 -1.98
N GLY A 63 3.21 -2.23 -2.36
CA GLY A 63 2.63 -2.81 -3.56
C GLY A 63 3.34 -2.41 -4.86
N GLU A 64 4.61 -2.05 -4.78
CA GLU A 64 5.41 -1.66 -5.95
C GLU A 64 5.56 -2.84 -6.91
N GLU A 65 5.99 -2.58 -8.14
CA GLU A 65 6.26 -3.63 -9.12
C GLU A 65 7.26 -4.64 -8.57
N PRO A 66 7.09 -5.95 -8.88
CA PRO A 66 8.08 -6.94 -8.48
C PRO A 66 9.46 -6.61 -9.04
N GLN A 67 10.49 -6.87 -8.25
CA GLN A 67 11.89 -6.72 -8.68
C GLN A 67 12.37 -7.94 -9.50
N ASP A 68 11.46 -8.56 -10.20
CA ASP A 68 11.74 -9.73 -11.04
C ASP A 68 11.93 -9.27 -12.48
N LEU A 69 13.07 -9.60 -13.08
CA LEU A 69 13.37 -9.22 -14.47
C LEU A 69 12.38 -9.82 -15.47
N LYS A 70 11.63 -10.85 -15.07
CA LYS A 70 10.62 -11.50 -15.91
C LYS A 70 9.23 -10.86 -15.77
N PHE A 71 9.08 -9.88 -14.89
CA PHE A 71 7.81 -9.19 -14.74
C PHE A 71 7.53 -8.34 -15.98
N SER A 72 6.35 -8.50 -16.57
CA SER A 72 5.96 -7.77 -17.79
C SER A 72 4.62 -7.01 -17.63
N GLY A 73 4.33 -6.57 -16.42
CA GLY A 73 3.17 -5.74 -16.15
C GLY A 73 1.88 -6.49 -15.87
N GLU A 74 1.96 -7.75 -15.44
CA GLU A 74 0.80 -8.56 -15.10
C GLU A 74 0.02 -7.96 -13.92
N ASP A 75 -1.28 -8.24 -13.86
CA ASP A 75 -2.15 -7.80 -12.77
C ASP A 75 -1.97 -8.68 -11.53
N THR A 76 -0.89 -8.47 -10.82
CA THR A 76 -0.63 -9.12 -9.55
C THR A 76 -1.03 -8.22 -8.38
N LYS A 77 -1.09 -8.78 -7.17
CA LYS A 77 -1.68 -8.13 -6.01
C LYS A 77 -0.74 -8.08 -4.82
N CYS A 78 -1.05 -7.18 -3.90
CA CYS A 78 -0.45 -7.14 -2.57
C CYS A 78 -1.59 -7.06 -1.55
N THR A 79 -1.70 -8.04 -0.67
CA THR A 79 -2.75 -8.10 0.34
C THR A 79 -2.13 -8.04 1.73
N ILE A 80 -2.51 -7.03 2.49
CA ILE A 80 -1.94 -6.74 3.81
C ILE A 80 -3.04 -6.85 4.85
N GLY A 81 -2.78 -7.58 5.92
CA GLY A 81 -3.69 -7.74 7.05
C GLY A 81 -3.75 -6.51 7.94
N ASP A 82 -3.91 -6.72 9.25
CA ASP A 82 -4.19 -5.64 10.19
C ASP A 82 -3.00 -5.33 11.10
N ASN A 83 -2.97 -4.09 11.62
CA ASN A 83 -2.05 -3.67 12.67
C ASN A 83 -0.58 -3.78 12.29
N ASN A 84 -0.23 -3.46 11.06
CA ASN A 84 1.16 -3.44 10.61
C ASN A 84 1.70 -2.01 10.57
N LYS A 85 3.00 -1.86 10.77
CA LYS A 85 3.70 -0.59 10.61
C LYS A 85 4.79 -0.75 9.57
N PHE A 86 4.74 0.08 8.54
CA PHE A 86 5.73 0.13 7.48
C PHE A 86 6.52 1.41 7.65
N ARG A 87 7.72 1.30 8.21
CA ARG A 87 8.53 2.46 8.55
C ARG A 87 9.12 3.11 7.30
N GLU A 88 9.75 4.24 7.50
CA GLU A 88 10.32 5.06 6.42
C GLU A 88 11.24 4.24 5.52
N TYR A 89 11.13 4.45 4.22
CA TYR A 89 11.91 3.79 3.18
C TYR A 89 11.69 2.27 3.07
N CYS A 90 10.68 1.73 3.75
CA CYS A 90 10.27 0.34 3.58
C CYS A 90 9.67 0.16 2.19
N SER A 91 9.97 -0.97 1.55
CA SER A 91 9.49 -1.26 0.20
C SER A 91 8.90 -2.67 0.17
N ILE A 92 7.60 -2.75 -0.14
CA ILE A 92 6.88 -4.01 -0.27
C ILE A 92 6.43 -4.13 -1.73
N HIS A 93 6.74 -5.26 -2.38
CA HIS A 93 6.44 -5.47 -3.80
C HIS A 93 5.29 -6.44 -3.99
N ARG A 94 4.55 -6.27 -5.11
CA ARG A 94 3.46 -7.17 -5.49
C ARG A 94 4.01 -8.55 -5.86
N GLY A 95 3.11 -9.55 -5.91
CA GLY A 95 3.45 -10.88 -6.38
C GLY A 95 3.76 -10.91 -7.87
N THR A 96 4.30 -12.03 -8.34
CA THR A 96 4.60 -12.26 -9.76
C THR A 96 3.64 -13.28 -10.34
N SER A 97 3.41 -13.24 -11.66
CA SER A 97 2.52 -14.17 -12.33
C SER A 97 3.06 -15.61 -12.38
N LYS A 98 4.37 -15.78 -12.25
CA LYS A 98 5.03 -17.09 -12.35
C LYS A 98 5.27 -17.78 -11.01
N GLY A 99 4.96 -17.09 -9.92
CA GLY A 99 5.04 -17.65 -8.59
C GLY A 99 3.70 -17.45 -7.90
N ILE A 100 3.75 -16.93 -6.69
CA ILE A 100 2.53 -16.48 -6.00
C ILE A 100 2.15 -15.14 -6.61
N SER A 101 0.99 -15.07 -7.26
CA SER A 101 0.49 -13.85 -7.90
C SER A 101 0.04 -12.78 -6.90
N ASN A 102 0.17 -13.03 -5.61
CA ASN A 102 -0.26 -12.14 -4.54
C ASN A 102 0.77 -12.15 -3.42
N THR A 103 1.35 -11.01 -3.11
CA THR A 103 2.17 -10.85 -1.90
C THR A 103 1.21 -10.72 -0.72
N ILE A 104 1.34 -11.60 0.27
CA ILE A 104 0.46 -11.63 1.42
C ILE A 104 1.28 -11.32 2.69
N ILE A 105 0.84 -10.30 3.42
CA ILE A 105 1.41 -9.93 4.71
C ILE A 105 0.32 -10.07 5.76
N GLY A 106 0.62 -10.78 6.83
CA GLY A 106 -0.32 -11.01 7.93
C GLY A 106 -0.51 -9.78 8.83
N ASN A 107 -0.64 -10.03 10.12
CA ASN A 107 -1.00 -9.00 11.09
C ASN A 107 0.13 -8.72 12.08
N ASN A 108 0.10 -7.54 12.69
CA ASN A 108 0.97 -7.19 13.83
C ASN A 108 2.47 -7.22 13.49
N ASN A 109 2.85 -6.80 12.30
CA ASN A 109 4.24 -6.77 11.86
C ASN A 109 4.80 -5.35 11.90
N LEU A 110 6.10 -5.26 12.11
CA LEU A 110 6.86 -4.02 11.99
C LEU A 110 7.93 -4.21 10.91
N PHE A 111 7.84 -3.41 9.84
CA PHE A 111 8.79 -3.46 8.74
C PHE A 111 9.68 -2.23 8.79
N MET A 112 10.98 -2.44 8.79
CA MET A 112 11.98 -1.38 8.76
C MET A 112 12.78 -1.48 7.46
N ALA A 113 13.39 -0.38 7.09
CA ALA A 113 14.20 -0.34 5.86
C ALA A 113 15.44 -1.24 5.96
#